data_f08df55170f3531cca1ddf3c2b891715
#
_entry.id   f08df55170f3531cca1ddf3c2b891715
#
_cell.length_a   1.000
_cell.length_b   1.000
_cell.length_c   1.000
_cell.angle_alpha   90.00
_cell.angle_beta   90.00
_cell.angle_gamma   90.00
#
_symmetry.space_group_name_H-M   'P 1'
#
loop_
_entity.id
_entity.type
_entity.pdbx_description
1 polymer ?
#
loop_
_entity_poly.entity_id
_entity_poly.type
_entity_poly.pdbx_seq_one_letter_code
_entity_poly.pdbx_strand_id
1 'polypeptide(L)'
;DMDSRMYPSIESMIEQDEQPRNKPYFLCEYAHAMGNAIGNLEEYWDYIEHHSKRMIGGCIWDWGDQGINMPGQPADHYYFGGSCGDRPNDNDFCCNGIVTADRQVTPKLWEVKKVYQYITLEPNAENSIGVRNRYAFLNLHDFNLRYVILKDGVPIAEEEFSLPDGKPGEHRAVRIP
;
A
#
# COMPACT_ATOMS: atom_id res chain seq x y z
N ASP A 1 20.71 4.55 -14.45
CA ASP A 1 21.24 4.36 -13.08
C ASP A 1 20.39 5.13 -12.10
N MET A 2 20.09 4.52 -10.94
CA MET A 2 19.33 5.12 -9.84
C MET A 2 20.07 4.94 -8.53
N ASP A 3 19.81 5.81 -7.57
CA ASP A 3 20.22 5.58 -6.18
C ASP A 3 19.25 4.60 -5.54
N SER A 4 19.73 3.74 -4.65
CA SER A 4 18.89 2.80 -3.93
C SER A 4 19.34 2.64 -2.48
N ARG A 5 18.36 2.32 -1.60
CA ARG A 5 18.60 1.98 -0.19
C ARG A 5 17.67 0.85 0.24
N MET A 6 18.14 0.09 1.21
CA MET A 6 17.40 -0.98 1.88
C MET A 6 17.12 -0.55 3.33
N TYR A 7 15.87 -0.59 3.74
CA TYR A 7 15.40 -0.28 5.10
C TYR A 7 15.96 1.01 5.72
N PRO A 8 15.97 2.15 5.01
CA PRO A 8 16.34 3.41 5.66
C PRO A 8 15.27 3.80 6.68
N SER A 9 15.64 4.50 7.76
CA SER A 9 14.66 5.29 8.51
C SER A 9 14.14 6.44 7.64
N ILE A 10 13.01 7.05 8.02
CA ILE A 10 12.44 8.19 7.29
C ILE A 10 13.45 9.34 7.22
N GLU A 11 14.13 9.64 8.33
CA GLU A 11 15.17 10.68 8.39
C GLU A 11 16.32 10.38 7.41
N SER A 12 16.82 9.13 7.42
CA SER A 12 17.90 8.71 6.52
C SER A 12 17.47 8.72 5.05
N MET A 13 16.21 8.40 4.77
CA MET A 13 15.62 8.49 3.44
C MET A 13 15.59 9.94 2.95
N ILE A 14 15.13 10.87 3.79
CA ILE A 14 15.08 12.30 3.51
C ILE A 14 16.49 12.84 3.26
N GLU A 15 17.42 12.58 4.17
CA GLU A 15 18.83 12.99 4.02
C GLU A 15 19.44 12.52 2.69
N GLN A 16 19.13 11.30 2.28
CA GLN A 16 19.61 10.75 1.01
C GLN A 16 18.92 11.40 -0.20
N ASP A 17 17.62 11.68 -0.10
CA ASP A 17 16.85 12.31 -1.17
C ASP A 17 17.30 13.75 -1.42
N GLU A 18 17.62 14.50 -0.37
CA GLU A 18 18.07 15.89 -0.43
C GLU A 18 19.50 16.08 -0.96
N GLN A 19 20.24 14.98 -1.13
CA GLN A 19 21.59 15.07 -1.73
C GLN A 19 21.51 15.70 -3.14
N PRO A 20 22.47 16.54 -3.53
CA PRO A 20 22.48 17.22 -4.82
C PRO A 20 22.84 16.24 -5.96
N ARG A 21 21.96 15.29 -6.22
CA ARG A 21 22.11 14.26 -7.26
C ARG A 21 20.99 14.34 -8.27
N ASN A 22 21.33 14.12 -9.53
CA ASN A 22 20.36 14.09 -10.63
C ASN A 22 20.06 12.63 -11.04
N LYS A 23 19.63 11.80 -10.07
CA LYS A 23 19.27 10.40 -10.27
C LYS A 23 17.97 10.11 -9.55
N PRO A 24 17.08 9.27 -10.10
CA PRO A 24 15.95 8.72 -9.35
C PRO A 24 16.44 8.01 -8.08
N TYR A 25 15.61 8.04 -7.04
CA TYR A 25 15.87 7.33 -5.79
C TYR A 25 14.75 6.32 -5.52
N PHE A 26 15.12 5.09 -5.18
CA PHE A 26 14.19 3.97 -5.00
C PHE A 26 14.57 3.13 -3.79
N LEU A 27 13.58 2.76 -2.98
CA LEU A 27 13.79 1.85 -1.86
C LEU A 27 13.68 0.40 -2.37
N CYS A 28 14.81 -0.28 -2.54
CA CYS A 28 14.81 -1.65 -3.04
C CYS A 28 14.10 -2.62 -2.10
N GLU A 29 14.14 -2.35 -0.78
CA GLU A 29 13.35 -3.00 0.24
C GLU A 29 13.03 -1.99 1.35
N TYR A 30 11.80 -1.98 1.85
CA TYR A 30 11.38 -1.22 3.02
C TYR A 30 10.13 -1.86 3.65
N ALA A 31 9.67 -1.36 4.79
CA ALA A 31 8.45 -1.81 5.47
C ALA A 31 8.40 -3.34 5.62
N HIS A 32 9.44 -3.94 6.22
CA HIS A 32 9.52 -5.39 6.46
C HIS A 32 8.28 -5.89 7.19
N ALA A 33 7.53 -6.79 6.55
CA ALA A 33 6.17 -7.12 6.95
C ALA A 33 6.05 -8.34 7.88
N MET A 34 7.12 -8.73 8.56
CA MET A 34 7.09 -9.83 9.52
C MET A 34 6.29 -9.49 10.78
N GLY A 35 5.52 -10.43 11.30
CA GLY A 35 4.77 -10.27 12.55
C GLY A 35 3.70 -9.17 12.47
N ASN A 36 3.69 -8.27 13.45
CA ASN A 36 2.75 -7.13 13.54
C ASN A 36 3.22 -5.88 12.78
N ALA A 37 4.22 -5.98 11.91
CA ALA A 37 4.51 -4.91 10.97
C ALA A 37 3.33 -4.81 9.98
N ILE A 38 3.13 -3.74 9.24
CA ILE A 38 4.08 -2.71 8.85
C ILE A 38 3.76 -1.41 9.58
N GLY A 39 4.78 -0.70 10.06
CA GLY A 39 4.61 0.64 10.63
C GLY A 39 5.13 1.73 9.70
N ASN A 40 4.65 2.94 9.91
CA ASN A 40 5.12 4.16 9.24
C ASN A 40 4.98 4.17 7.72
N LEU A 41 4.13 3.33 7.13
CA LEU A 41 3.97 3.26 5.68
C LEU A 41 3.40 4.58 5.13
N GLU A 42 2.46 5.20 5.86
CA GLU A 42 1.86 6.48 5.48
C GLU A 42 2.91 7.59 5.48
N GLU A 43 3.78 7.66 6.48
CA GLU A 43 4.82 8.70 6.59
C GLU A 43 5.88 8.58 5.48
N TYR A 44 6.24 7.36 5.07
CA TYR A 44 7.10 7.16 3.90
C TYR A 44 6.44 7.73 2.64
N TRP A 45 5.16 7.41 2.42
CA TRP A 45 4.45 7.82 1.21
C TRP A 45 4.03 9.28 1.22
N ASP A 46 3.76 9.87 2.38
CA ASP A 46 3.57 11.32 2.49
C ASP A 46 4.82 12.07 1.99
N TYR A 47 6.01 11.65 2.45
CA TYR A 47 7.24 12.25 1.96
C TYR A 47 7.46 12.00 0.46
N ILE A 48 7.31 10.76 0.00
CA ILE A 48 7.54 10.39 -1.41
C ILE A 48 6.64 11.20 -2.36
N GLU A 49 5.39 11.39 -2.01
CA GLU A 49 4.41 12.03 -2.90
C GLU A 49 4.38 13.56 -2.80
N HIS A 50 4.63 14.11 -1.63
CA HIS A 50 4.39 15.52 -1.39
C HIS A 50 5.68 16.34 -1.21
N HIS A 51 6.79 15.72 -0.88
CA HIS A 51 8.01 16.42 -0.50
C HIS A 51 9.21 16.07 -1.37
N SER A 52 9.32 14.82 -1.82
CA SER A 52 10.44 14.38 -2.64
C SER A 52 10.38 14.92 -4.07
N LYS A 53 11.57 15.15 -4.64
CA LYS A 53 11.72 15.55 -6.04
C LYS A 53 12.24 14.43 -6.93
N ARG A 54 12.78 13.36 -6.36
CA ARG A 54 13.45 12.31 -7.12
C ARG A 54 13.12 10.88 -6.69
N MET A 55 12.39 10.70 -5.59
CA MET A 55 11.91 9.38 -5.21
C MET A 55 10.84 8.87 -6.18
N ILE A 56 10.96 7.61 -6.55
CA ILE A 56 10.04 6.96 -7.49
C ILE A 56 9.30 5.77 -6.85
N GLY A 57 9.46 5.57 -5.55
CA GLY A 57 8.78 4.54 -4.77
C GLY A 57 9.70 3.54 -4.11
N GLY A 58 9.17 2.38 -3.77
CA GLY A 58 9.90 1.28 -3.11
C GLY A 58 9.16 -0.05 -3.16
N CYS A 59 9.87 -1.13 -2.83
CA CYS A 59 9.30 -2.47 -2.70
C CYS A 59 9.14 -2.85 -1.23
N ILE A 60 7.91 -3.09 -0.80
CA ILE A 60 7.65 -3.67 0.53
C ILE A 60 8.25 -5.07 0.58
N TRP A 61 8.92 -5.41 1.65
CA TRP A 61 9.40 -6.76 1.90
C TRP A 61 8.52 -7.47 2.92
N ASP A 62 7.68 -8.40 2.52
CA ASP A 62 7.49 -8.95 1.20
C ASP A 62 5.99 -9.04 0.86
N TRP A 63 5.64 -9.43 -0.37
CA TRP A 63 4.24 -9.59 -0.77
C TRP A 63 3.56 -10.74 -0.04
N GLY A 64 4.16 -11.93 -0.06
CA GLY A 64 3.59 -13.13 0.56
C GLY A 64 4.59 -13.87 1.42
N ASP A 65 4.12 -14.43 2.54
CA ASP A 65 4.94 -15.36 3.31
C ASP A 65 5.56 -16.42 2.39
N GLN A 66 6.84 -16.68 2.57
CA GLN A 66 7.63 -17.57 1.72
C GLN A 66 7.62 -19.02 2.23
N GLY A 67 6.57 -19.42 2.97
CA GLY A 67 6.35 -20.80 3.36
C GLY A 67 6.16 -21.71 2.14
N ILE A 68 6.66 -22.93 2.21
CA ILE A 68 6.65 -23.90 1.11
C ILE A 68 5.66 -25.02 1.42
N ASN A 69 4.72 -25.29 0.53
CA ASN A 69 3.94 -26.53 0.58
C ASN A 69 4.73 -27.66 -0.04
N MET A 70 4.91 -28.76 0.69
CA MET A 70 5.70 -29.90 0.26
C MET A 70 4.82 -30.97 -0.46
N PRO A 71 5.32 -31.60 -1.51
CA PRO A 71 4.60 -32.68 -2.19
C PRO A 71 4.11 -33.78 -1.22
N GLY A 72 2.84 -34.15 -1.33
CA GLY A 72 2.23 -35.17 -0.48
C GLY A 72 1.72 -34.67 0.88
N GLN A 73 1.86 -33.40 1.17
CA GLN A 73 1.28 -32.79 2.36
C GLN A 73 -0.10 -32.15 2.05
N PRO A 74 -0.94 -31.90 3.07
CA PRO A 74 -2.17 -31.15 2.89
C PRO A 74 -1.90 -29.77 2.21
N ALA A 75 -2.82 -29.33 1.36
CA ALA A 75 -2.66 -28.12 0.55
C ALA A 75 -2.57 -26.83 1.38
N ASP A 76 -3.06 -26.87 2.61
CA ASP A 76 -3.05 -25.77 3.57
C ASP A 76 -1.86 -25.81 4.57
N HIS A 77 -0.94 -26.75 4.37
CA HIS A 77 0.20 -26.92 5.27
C HIS A 77 1.49 -26.36 4.64
N TYR A 78 2.06 -25.36 5.29
CA TYR A 78 3.27 -24.67 4.83
C TYR A 78 4.40 -24.82 5.83
N TYR A 79 5.59 -25.04 5.31
CA TYR A 79 6.83 -25.22 6.06
C TYR A 79 7.70 -23.98 5.98
N PHE A 80 8.42 -23.71 7.05
CA PHE A 80 9.45 -22.68 7.14
C PHE A 80 10.79 -23.29 7.59
N GLY A 81 11.81 -22.48 7.79
CA GLY A 81 13.16 -22.95 8.11
C GLY A 81 13.22 -23.90 9.31
N GLY A 82 13.89 -25.03 9.13
CA GLY A 82 14.02 -26.08 10.11
C GLY A 82 12.87 -27.11 10.11
N SER A 83 11.73 -26.82 9.49
CA SER A 83 10.58 -27.73 9.45
C SER A 83 10.88 -29.04 8.74
N CYS A 84 11.82 -29.06 7.81
CA CYS A 84 12.28 -30.23 7.07
C CYS A 84 13.56 -30.84 7.64
N GLY A 85 14.03 -30.40 8.82
CA GLY A 85 15.28 -30.83 9.42
C GLY A 85 16.54 -30.18 8.84
N ASP A 86 16.36 -29.16 7.99
CA ASP A 86 17.43 -28.38 7.39
C ASP A 86 18.20 -27.58 8.45
N ARG A 87 19.54 -27.56 8.32
CA ARG A 87 20.45 -26.83 9.21
C ARG A 87 21.69 -26.34 8.43
N PRO A 88 22.12 -25.08 8.64
CA PRO A 88 21.47 -24.03 9.44
C PRO A 88 20.18 -23.52 8.80
N ASN A 89 19.32 -22.83 9.59
CA ASN A 89 18.09 -22.21 9.12
C ASN A 89 17.76 -20.98 9.96
N ASP A 90 16.89 -20.12 9.46
CA ASP A 90 16.45 -18.88 10.11
C ASP A 90 14.99 -18.97 10.62
N ASN A 91 14.51 -20.18 10.89
CA ASN A 91 13.14 -20.46 11.38
C ASN A 91 12.06 -19.81 10.50
N ASP A 92 11.17 -19.02 11.14
CA ASP A 92 10.05 -18.33 10.51
C ASP A 92 10.41 -16.97 9.88
N PHE A 93 11.70 -16.67 9.72
CA PHE A 93 12.14 -15.38 9.13
C PHE A 93 11.66 -15.18 7.67
N CYS A 94 11.24 -16.25 7.01
CA CYS A 94 10.58 -16.22 5.71
C CYS A 94 9.08 -15.87 5.77
N CYS A 95 8.48 -15.79 6.99
CA CYS A 95 7.08 -15.39 7.19
C CYS A 95 6.97 -13.86 7.30
N ASN A 96 7.29 -13.16 6.24
CA ASN A 96 7.44 -11.71 6.16
C ASN A 96 6.50 -11.08 5.12
N GLY A 97 5.44 -11.79 4.74
CA GLY A 97 4.47 -11.35 3.75
C GLY A 97 3.41 -10.38 4.26
N ILE A 98 2.90 -9.55 3.35
CA ILE A 98 1.66 -8.77 3.54
C ILE A 98 0.45 -9.71 3.55
N VAL A 99 0.53 -10.80 2.81
CA VAL A 99 -0.43 -11.91 2.80
C VAL A 99 0.25 -13.19 3.26
N THR A 100 -0.51 -14.17 3.69
CA THR A 100 0.01 -15.50 4.07
C THR A 100 0.55 -16.28 2.89
N ALA A 101 1.22 -17.41 3.13
CA ALA A 101 1.76 -18.27 2.08
C ALA A 101 0.66 -18.82 1.14
N ASP A 102 -0.54 -19.09 1.66
CA ASP A 102 -1.73 -19.49 0.91
C ASP A 102 -2.56 -18.31 0.39
N ARG A 103 -2.00 -17.09 0.46
CA ARG A 103 -2.60 -15.84 -0.05
C ARG A 103 -3.83 -15.35 0.73
N GLN A 104 -3.99 -15.73 1.98
CA GLN A 104 -5.02 -15.15 2.83
C GLN A 104 -4.69 -13.68 3.15
N VAL A 105 -5.74 -12.88 3.21
CA VAL A 105 -5.64 -11.46 3.56
C VAL A 105 -5.27 -11.30 5.03
N THR A 106 -4.26 -10.49 5.31
CA THR A 106 -3.89 -10.09 6.67
C THR A 106 -4.25 -8.62 6.92
N PRO A 107 -4.27 -8.17 8.19
CA PRO A 107 -4.47 -6.74 8.51
C PRO A 107 -3.48 -5.81 7.80
N LYS A 108 -2.26 -6.27 7.52
CA LYS A 108 -1.21 -5.51 6.80
C LYS A 108 -1.65 -5.09 5.40
N LEU A 109 -2.40 -5.96 4.70
CA LEU A 109 -2.89 -5.66 3.35
C LEU A 109 -3.87 -4.47 3.34
N TRP A 110 -4.65 -4.28 4.39
CA TRP A 110 -5.56 -3.15 4.49
C TRP A 110 -4.82 -1.82 4.65
N GLU A 111 -3.73 -1.82 5.40
CA GLU A 111 -2.84 -0.66 5.51
C GLU A 111 -2.22 -0.31 4.15
N VAL A 112 -1.63 -1.30 3.46
CA VAL A 112 -1.08 -1.11 2.11
C VAL A 112 -2.15 -0.61 1.14
N LYS A 113 -3.34 -1.21 1.15
CA LYS A 113 -4.46 -0.76 0.31
C LYS A 113 -4.83 0.69 0.57
N LYS A 114 -4.84 1.11 1.84
CA LYS A 114 -5.17 2.49 2.22
C LYS A 114 -4.11 3.48 1.75
N VAL A 115 -2.85 3.18 2.00
CA VAL A 115 -1.73 4.07 1.65
C VAL A 115 -1.51 4.16 0.13
N TYR A 116 -1.64 3.02 -0.56
CA TYR A 116 -1.39 2.93 -2.01
C TYR A 116 -2.60 3.28 -2.89
N GLN A 117 -3.73 3.66 -2.31
CA GLN A 117 -4.91 4.01 -3.10
C GLN A 117 -4.64 5.23 -4.00
N TYR A 118 -5.02 5.14 -5.26
CA TYR A 118 -4.82 6.21 -6.24
C TYR A 118 -5.97 7.22 -6.30
N ILE A 119 -7.07 6.95 -5.65
CA ILE A 119 -8.17 7.91 -5.47
C ILE A 119 -8.39 8.06 -3.97
N THR A 120 -8.21 9.28 -3.45
CA THR A 120 -8.47 9.58 -2.05
C THR A 120 -9.78 10.35 -1.90
N LEU A 121 -10.49 10.02 -0.83
CA LEU A 121 -11.74 10.67 -0.46
C LEU A 121 -11.52 11.47 0.83
N GLU A 122 -11.91 12.72 0.82
CA GLU A 122 -11.73 13.64 1.95
C GLU A 122 -13.07 14.29 2.30
N PRO A 123 -13.34 14.53 3.60
CA PRO A 123 -14.48 15.35 3.99
C PRO A 123 -14.40 16.72 3.30
N ASN A 124 -15.53 17.18 2.77
CA ASN A 124 -15.65 18.51 2.17
C ASN A 124 -16.83 19.23 2.81
N ALA A 125 -17.32 20.30 2.18
CA ALA A 125 -18.50 21.04 2.64
C ALA A 125 -19.74 20.13 2.74
N GLU A 126 -20.77 20.63 3.39
CA GLU A 126 -22.04 19.91 3.64
C GLU A 126 -22.56 19.19 2.38
N ASN A 127 -22.88 17.91 2.50
CA ASN A 127 -23.34 17.03 1.44
C ASN A 127 -22.36 16.90 0.24
N SER A 128 -21.06 17.02 0.49
CA SER A 128 -20.04 16.76 -0.54
C SER A 128 -18.81 16.08 0.02
N ILE A 129 -18.12 15.37 -0.88
CA ILE A 129 -16.79 14.80 -0.62
C ILE A 129 -15.78 15.38 -1.60
N GLY A 130 -14.57 15.58 -1.15
CA GLY A 130 -13.43 15.83 -2.00
C GLY A 130 -12.92 14.53 -2.57
N VAL A 131 -12.71 14.48 -3.88
CA VAL A 131 -12.14 13.33 -4.60
C VAL A 131 -10.85 13.79 -5.25
N ARG A 132 -9.72 13.25 -4.81
CA ARG A 132 -8.40 13.57 -5.36
C ARG A 132 -7.91 12.46 -6.27
N ASN A 133 -7.49 12.81 -7.46
CA ASN A 133 -6.87 11.90 -8.42
C ASN A 133 -5.34 11.85 -8.21
N ARG A 134 -4.83 10.74 -7.71
CA ARG A 134 -3.40 10.47 -7.53
C ARG A 134 -2.83 9.60 -8.68
N TYR A 135 -3.63 9.22 -9.65
CA TYR A 135 -3.13 8.54 -10.85
C TYR A 135 -2.21 9.47 -11.65
N ALA A 136 -1.28 8.88 -12.37
CA ALA A 136 -0.40 9.60 -13.29
C ALA A 136 -0.99 9.75 -14.70
N PHE A 137 -1.91 8.85 -15.11
CA PHE A 137 -2.39 8.75 -16.49
C PHE A 137 -3.90 8.58 -16.62
N LEU A 138 -4.63 8.19 -15.56
CA LEU A 138 -6.07 7.93 -15.63
C LEU A 138 -6.87 9.16 -15.18
N ASN A 139 -8.04 9.33 -15.76
CA ASN A 139 -8.97 10.38 -15.39
C ASN A 139 -10.03 9.88 -14.40
N LEU A 140 -10.59 10.74 -13.55
CA LEU A 140 -11.63 10.34 -12.61
C LEU A 140 -12.88 9.83 -13.31
N HIS A 141 -13.23 10.35 -14.48
CA HIS A 141 -14.41 9.90 -15.22
C HIS A 141 -14.35 8.42 -15.67
N ASP A 142 -13.17 7.79 -15.59
CA ASP A 142 -13.01 6.35 -15.86
C ASP A 142 -13.49 5.48 -14.69
N PHE A 143 -13.93 6.10 -13.57
CA PHE A 143 -14.32 5.42 -12.34
C PHE A 143 -15.74 5.78 -11.90
N ASN A 144 -16.38 4.83 -11.22
CA ASN A 144 -17.64 5.06 -10.54
C ASN A 144 -17.41 5.23 -9.02
N LEU A 145 -18.22 6.10 -8.42
CA LEU A 145 -18.34 6.23 -6.97
C LEU A 145 -19.62 5.54 -6.52
N ARG A 146 -19.49 4.58 -5.62
CA ARG A 146 -20.61 3.97 -4.89
C ARG A 146 -20.57 4.41 -3.44
N TYR A 147 -21.71 4.86 -2.92
CA TYR A 147 -21.84 5.17 -1.49
C TYR A 147 -23.05 4.49 -0.88
N VAL A 148 -22.98 4.26 0.42
CA VAL A 148 -24.08 3.71 1.21
C VAL A 148 -24.25 4.59 2.44
N ILE A 149 -25.47 5.10 2.65
CA ILE A 149 -25.83 5.84 3.87
C ILE A 149 -26.33 4.84 4.91
N LEU A 150 -25.70 4.86 6.07
CA LEU A 150 -26.10 4.02 7.20
C LEU A 150 -26.75 4.87 8.30
N LYS A 151 -27.88 4.41 8.83
CA LYS A 151 -28.47 4.91 10.06
C LYS A 151 -28.42 3.81 11.11
N ASP A 152 -27.72 4.07 12.22
CA ASP A 152 -27.50 3.08 13.28
C ASP A 152 -26.98 1.72 12.76
N GLY A 153 -26.09 1.75 11.77
CA GLY A 153 -25.52 0.56 11.13
C GLY A 153 -26.41 -0.10 10.08
N VAL A 154 -27.61 0.39 9.84
CA VAL A 154 -28.56 -0.15 8.84
C VAL A 154 -28.51 0.72 7.57
N PRO A 155 -28.30 0.12 6.38
CA PRO A 155 -28.35 0.84 5.11
C PRO A 155 -29.75 1.45 4.88
N ILE A 156 -29.80 2.76 4.61
CA ILE A 156 -31.03 3.49 4.30
C ILE A 156 -31.08 4.09 2.88
N ALA A 157 -29.92 4.26 2.28
CA ALA A 157 -29.78 4.67 0.89
C ALA A 157 -28.46 4.14 0.30
N GLU A 158 -28.47 3.87 -0.99
CA GLU A 158 -27.30 3.46 -1.75
C GLU A 158 -27.42 4.00 -3.18
N GLU A 159 -26.36 4.58 -3.69
CA GLU A 159 -26.28 5.03 -5.08
C GLU A 159 -24.89 4.78 -5.65
N GLU A 160 -24.84 4.68 -6.99
CA GLU A 160 -23.61 4.60 -7.76
C GLU A 160 -23.74 5.56 -8.97
N PHE A 161 -22.68 6.32 -9.22
CA PHE A 161 -22.61 7.23 -10.36
C PHE A 161 -21.18 7.40 -10.84
N SER A 162 -21.00 7.80 -12.09
CA SER A 162 -19.69 8.08 -12.65
C SER A 162 -19.11 9.37 -12.06
N LEU A 163 -17.81 9.32 -11.71
CA LEU A 163 -17.10 10.51 -11.26
C LEU A 163 -17.03 11.57 -12.38
N PRO A 164 -16.97 12.86 -12.04
CA PRO A 164 -16.77 13.93 -13.01
C PRO A 164 -15.37 13.87 -13.62
N ASP A 165 -15.15 14.62 -14.69
CA ASP A 165 -13.83 14.84 -15.26
C ASP A 165 -12.86 15.36 -14.19
N GLY A 166 -11.70 14.71 -14.07
CA GLY A 166 -10.66 15.06 -13.11
C GLY A 166 -9.33 14.46 -13.56
N LYS A 167 -8.47 15.30 -14.11
CA LYS A 167 -7.15 14.89 -14.62
C LYS A 167 -6.22 14.43 -13.48
N PRO A 168 -5.13 13.74 -13.79
CA PRO A 168 -4.07 13.45 -12.84
C PRO A 168 -3.67 14.67 -11.99
N GLY A 169 -3.60 14.46 -10.67
CA GLY A 169 -3.27 15.50 -9.68
C GLY A 169 -4.42 16.44 -9.30
N GLU A 170 -5.56 16.40 -9.99
CA GLU A 170 -6.69 17.28 -9.70
C GLU A 170 -7.53 16.80 -8.53
N HIS A 171 -8.19 17.76 -7.90
CA HIS A 171 -9.16 17.56 -6.82
C HIS A 171 -10.54 18.04 -7.30
N ARG A 172 -11.57 17.25 -7.02
CA ARG A 172 -12.97 17.55 -7.38
C ARG A 172 -13.88 17.41 -6.17
N ALA A 173 -14.76 18.38 -5.99
CA ALA A 173 -15.87 18.25 -5.05
C ALA A 173 -17.01 17.49 -5.73
N VAL A 174 -17.47 16.43 -5.09
CA VAL A 174 -18.57 15.59 -5.57
C VAL A 174 -19.71 15.68 -4.57
N ARG A 175 -20.88 16.10 -5.03
CA ARG A 175 -22.05 16.19 -4.17
C ARG A 175 -22.63 14.80 -3.90
N ILE A 176 -22.92 14.55 -2.63
CA ILE A 176 -23.68 13.38 -2.18
C ILE A 176 -25.06 13.89 -1.77
N PRO A 177 -26.12 13.35 -2.33
CA PRO A 177 -27.50 13.79 -2.06
C PRO A 177 -27.93 13.65 -0.61
#